data_cd85005f5d0e9264dc789aed9d007e43
#
_entry.id   cd85005f5d0e9264dc789aed9d007e43
#
_cell.length_a   1.000
_cell.length_b   1.000
_cell.length_c   1.000
_cell.angle_alpha   90.00
_cell.angle_beta   90.00
_cell.angle_gamma   90.00
#
_symmetry.space_group_name_H-M   'P 1'
#
loop_
_entity.id
_entity.type
_entity.pdbx_description
1 polymer ?
#
loop_
_entity_poly.entity_id
_entity_poly.type
_entity_poly.pdbx_seq_one_letter_code
_entity_poly.pdbx_strand_id
1 'polypeptide(L)'
;MLMGAAPAADQKIRSAEVKNQPGAAALGANQQVQSIQVKDGMTQPVFKLDEAITETVFVEVPLDSDGDGKKDRVHADIIRPKETAAGLKVPVIYEMSPYRAGIRNVPVYNVDHELNAVKKGEGKSALQAPNAADLPGYYDNYFVPRGYAVVLAESIGTGKSTGCPTTGDYREILGTKAVIDWLNGTASAFDESGKKITADWTTGNVGMTGVSYNGTLPNAVAATGVKGLKTIVPIAAISSWYDYYRGNGAVTAPGGYPGEDADNMADAILTRENPEVCRPVIEELTEGQDRASGDYNKFWEGRDYARKAHNFRASVLMVHGLNDWNVKTKQFSQLWEKLGTYHVPRKLWLHQGGHSSPYSFRRDEWLLTLNKWFDYHLYDIKNDVMKGPMVDIQREDKSWHKEKDWPAKKTSDVKMYLSSGEAAGTGRLGLQAGSKERRNQSFTDNAAIHAENLVKEPSEHNPNRLVFTTTELKKPLRISGTPEISIKASINKPAANLTALLVDYSEDSSGKIVTRGWMDPQNIHSPGKSKALMPGKSYTFKWDMQPDDYVFEKGHKLGVVLISSDYDYTIRPEAGTEINVDLAKSHVTLPVKNGAKGF
;
A
#
# COMPACT_ATOMS: atom_id res chain seq x y z
N MET A 1 15.30 -15.86 -8.27
CA MET A 1 16.37 -15.06 -8.91
C MET A 1 16.29 -13.67 -8.35
N LEU A 2 17.26 -13.33 -7.54
CA LEU A 2 17.44 -12.00 -6.98
C LEU A 2 17.74 -11.03 -8.14
N MET A 3 16.80 -10.15 -8.46
CA MET A 3 17.15 -8.98 -9.28
C MET A 3 17.67 -7.90 -8.34
N GLY A 4 18.99 -7.75 -8.39
CA GLY A 4 19.70 -6.76 -7.62
C GLY A 4 19.25 -5.35 -7.95
N ALA A 5 19.07 -4.57 -6.90
CA ALA A 5 19.05 -3.13 -7.00
C ALA A 5 20.38 -2.65 -7.58
N ALA A 6 20.32 -1.87 -8.65
CA ALA A 6 21.49 -1.18 -9.17
C ALA A 6 22.06 -0.28 -8.07
N PRO A 7 23.39 -0.22 -7.89
CA PRO A 7 23.98 0.61 -6.85
C PRO A 7 23.73 2.08 -7.17
N ALA A 8 23.10 2.79 -6.23
CA ALA A 8 23.09 4.23 -6.21
C ALA A 8 24.54 4.71 -6.09
N ALA A 9 24.95 5.57 -7.00
CA ALA A 9 26.28 6.15 -6.99
C ALA A 9 26.54 6.84 -5.65
N ASP A 10 27.59 6.38 -4.99
CA ASP A 10 28.15 6.88 -3.75
C ASP A 10 28.45 8.39 -3.87
N GLN A 11 27.60 9.22 -3.32
CA GLN A 11 28.00 10.52 -2.82
C GLN A 11 27.86 10.49 -1.30
N LYS A 12 28.95 10.10 -0.65
CA LYS A 12 29.14 10.28 0.78
C LYS A 12 29.07 11.78 1.10
N ILE A 13 27.91 12.24 1.50
CA ILE A 13 27.78 13.49 2.25
C ILE A 13 28.00 13.10 3.72
N ARG A 14 29.11 13.57 4.27
CA ARG A 14 29.48 13.38 5.68
C ARG A 14 28.36 13.92 6.55
N SER A 15 27.90 13.09 7.49
CA SER A 15 27.09 13.49 8.62
C SER A 15 27.73 14.71 9.29
N ALA A 16 27.03 15.85 9.29
CA ALA A 16 27.39 16.96 10.14
C ALA A 16 27.11 16.53 11.59
N GLU A 17 28.17 16.43 12.39
CA GLU A 17 28.05 16.28 13.84
C GLU A 17 27.15 17.39 14.39
N VAL A 18 26.11 17.00 15.10
CA VAL A 18 25.23 17.90 15.84
C VAL A 18 26.08 18.60 16.91
N LYS A 19 26.57 19.79 16.62
CA LYS A 19 27.15 20.66 17.63
C LYS A 19 26.02 21.46 18.25
N ASN A 20 25.68 21.15 19.48
CA ASN A 20 24.90 22.02 20.36
C ASN A 20 25.52 23.42 20.38
N GLN A 21 24.88 24.39 19.76
CA GLN A 21 25.24 25.79 19.91
C GLN A 21 24.31 26.45 20.94
N PRO A 22 24.88 27.21 21.89
CA PRO A 22 24.10 27.94 22.87
C PRO A 22 23.52 29.20 22.25
N GLY A 23 22.25 29.51 22.61
CA GLY A 23 21.67 30.84 22.69
C GLY A 23 21.61 31.65 21.39
N ALA A 24 20.41 31.87 20.90
CA ALA A 24 20.10 32.90 19.90
C ALA A 24 20.68 34.24 20.27
N ALA A 25 21.73 34.69 19.58
CA ALA A 25 22.14 36.07 19.58
C ALA A 25 21.05 36.88 18.84
N ALA A 26 20.52 37.92 19.49
CA ALA A 26 19.56 38.83 18.90
C ALA A 26 20.16 39.47 17.64
N LEU A 27 19.56 39.19 16.50
CA LEU A 27 19.89 39.82 15.23
C LEU A 27 19.54 41.32 15.32
N GLY A 28 20.49 42.17 14.94
CA GLY A 28 20.34 43.64 15.00
C GLY A 28 19.14 44.15 14.20
N ALA A 29 18.44 45.09 14.77
CA ALA A 29 17.26 45.75 14.20
C ALA A 29 17.62 46.49 12.90
N ASN A 30 17.52 45.83 11.75
CA ASN A 30 17.37 46.37 10.39
C ASN A 30 17.69 45.38 9.25
N GLN A 31 17.63 44.05 9.47
CA GLN A 31 17.63 43.14 8.35
C GLN A 31 16.18 42.81 7.95
N GLN A 32 15.80 43.25 6.74
CA GLN A 32 14.52 42.85 6.14
C GLN A 32 14.47 41.34 6.05
N VAL A 33 13.54 40.68 6.76
CA VAL A 33 13.41 39.22 6.74
C VAL A 33 13.15 38.78 5.31
N GLN A 34 13.95 37.88 4.79
CA GLN A 34 13.79 37.33 3.45
C GLN A 34 12.40 36.69 3.32
N SER A 35 11.64 37.08 2.29
CA SER A 35 10.28 36.59 2.06
C SER A 35 10.26 35.43 1.05
N ILE A 36 9.16 34.64 1.10
CA ILE A 36 8.89 33.62 0.09
C ILE A 36 8.81 34.26 -1.29
N GLN A 37 9.57 33.74 -2.23
CA GLN A 37 9.52 34.16 -3.63
C GLN A 37 8.71 33.18 -4.46
N VAL A 38 7.81 33.68 -5.30
CA VAL A 38 6.96 32.86 -6.18
C VAL A 38 7.22 33.28 -7.62
N LYS A 39 7.51 32.30 -8.47
CA LYS A 39 7.65 32.49 -9.92
C LYS A 39 6.91 31.38 -10.64
N ASP A 40 6.15 31.71 -11.68
CA ASP A 40 5.39 30.77 -12.49
C ASP A 40 4.46 29.83 -11.67
N GLY A 41 3.88 30.38 -10.58
CA GLY A 41 3.00 29.66 -9.68
C GLY A 41 3.71 28.67 -8.74
N MET A 42 5.01 28.83 -8.53
CA MET A 42 5.82 27.95 -7.66
C MET A 42 6.76 28.74 -6.76
N THR A 43 6.95 28.25 -5.55
CA THR A 43 7.97 28.74 -4.61
C THR A 43 9.37 28.50 -5.17
N GLN A 44 10.26 29.48 -4.96
CA GLN A 44 11.64 29.47 -5.46
C GLN A 44 12.65 29.19 -4.34
N PRO A 45 13.79 28.54 -4.63
CA PRO A 45 14.82 28.23 -3.64
C PRO A 45 15.61 29.49 -3.28
N VAL A 46 15.17 30.21 -2.27
CA VAL A 46 15.79 31.47 -1.81
C VAL A 46 16.42 31.38 -0.42
N PHE A 47 16.03 30.36 0.37
CA PHE A 47 16.61 30.14 1.69
C PHE A 47 17.78 29.16 1.61
N LYS A 48 18.75 29.30 2.52
CA LYS A 48 19.94 28.47 2.55
C LYS A 48 19.76 27.29 3.49
N LEU A 49 19.99 26.07 2.99
CA LEU A 49 19.86 24.86 3.79
C LEU A 49 20.94 24.72 4.86
N ASP A 50 22.17 25.12 4.55
CA ASP A 50 23.32 25.11 5.48
C ASP A 50 23.18 26.10 6.66
N GLU A 51 22.25 27.03 6.57
CA GLU A 51 21.89 27.96 7.64
C GLU A 51 20.55 27.57 8.32
N ALA A 52 19.92 26.46 7.92
CA ALA A 52 18.65 26.03 8.47
C ALA A 52 18.75 25.72 9.97
N ILE A 53 17.66 25.97 10.69
CA ILE A 53 17.53 25.57 12.09
C ILE A 53 17.11 24.12 12.13
N THR A 54 17.85 23.33 12.91
CA THR A 54 17.50 21.95 13.26
C THR A 54 17.16 21.88 14.74
N GLU A 55 16.05 21.21 15.06
CA GLU A 55 15.62 21.02 16.45
C GLU A 55 14.93 19.66 16.60
N THR A 56 15.03 19.09 17.78
CA THR A 56 14.37 17.84 18.16
C THR A 56 13.33 18.12 19.23
N VAL A 57 12.15 17.54 19.07
CA VAL A 57 11.06 17.66 20.05
C VAL A 57 10.42 16.30 20.35
N PHE A 58 9.83 16.20 21.54
CA PHE A 58 9.03 15.06 22.00
C PHE A 58 7.59 15.53 22.17
N VAL A 59 6.72 15.15 21.26
CA VAL A 59 5.32 15.55 21.24
C VAL A 59 4.49 14.60 22.10
N GLU A 60 3.77 15.13 23.08
CA GLU A 60 2.92 14.36 23.98
C GLU A 60 1.67 13.84 23.25
N VAL A 61 1.44 12.55 23.32
CA VAL A 61 0.25 11.87 22.78
C VAL A 61 -0.77 11.72 23.91
N PRO A 62 -2.06 11.95 23.70
CA PRO A 62 -3.09 11.81 24.75
C PRO A 62 -3.43 10.31 25.00
N LEU A 63 -2.41 9.51 25.26
CA LEU A 63 -2.46 8.06 25.37
C LEU A 63 -1.29 7.57 26.24
N ASP A 64 -1.51 6.48 26.97
CA ASP A 64 -0.51 5.64 27.64
C ASP A 64 -0.71 4.22 27.08
N SER A 65 0.05 3.86 26.05
CA SER A 65 -0.13 2.57 25.36
C SER A 65 0.78 1.47 25.91
N ASP A 66 1.79 1.85 26.69
CA ASP A 66 2.71 0.90 27.33
C ASP A 66 2.41 0.66 28.82
N GLY A 67 1.41 1.38 29.38
CA GLY A 67 0.92 1.20 30.74
C GLY A 67 1.88 1.66 31.83
N ASP A 68 2.82 2.57 31.55
CA ASP A 68 3.81 3.08 32.50
C ASP A 68 3.26 4.20 33.42
N GLY A 69 2.01 4.61 33.22
CA GLY A 69 1.33 5.68 33.96
C GLY A 69 1.65 7.08 33.45
N LYS A 70 2.36 7.22 32.33
CA LYS A 70 2.67 8.47 31.65
C LYS A 70 2.09 8.49 30.26
N LYS A 71 1.87 9.69 29.74
CA LYS A 71 1.49 9.82 28.35
C LYS A 71 2.66 9.50 27.43
N ASP A 72 2.38 8.80 26.36
CA ASP A 72 3.35 8.51 25.31
C ASP A 72 3.88 9.78 24.67
N ARG A 73 5.08 9.72 24.10
CA ARG A 73 5.73 10.83 23.40
C ARG A 73 6.28 10.38 22.05
N VAL A 74 6.01 11.15 21.04
CA VAL A 74 6.54 10.99 19.69
C VAL A 74 7.77 11.88 19.52
N HIS A 75 8.89 11.28 19.18
CA HIS A 75 10.11 11.97 18.78
C HIS A 75 9.96 12.53 17.35
N ALA A 76 10.35 13.78 17.14
CA ALA A 76 10.35 14.44 15.85
C ALA A 76 11.55 15.36 15.67
N ASP A 77 12.24 15.22 14.54
CA ASP A 77 13.29 16.12 14.06
C ASP A 77 12.70 17.12 13.08
N ILE A 78 13.10 18.37 13.22
CA ILE A 78 12.57 19.50 12.47
C ILE A 78 13.72 20.22 11.79
N ILE A 79 13.55 20.53 10.51
CA ILE A 79 14.48 21.35 9.74
C ILE A 79 13.67 22.48 9.11
N ARG A 80 14.06 23.74 9.38
CA ARG A 80 13.32 24.93 8.92
C ARG A 80 14.22 26.10 8.56
N PRO A 81 13.80 27.00 7.66
CA PRO A 81 14.57 28.19 7.33
C PRO A 81 14.92 29.02 8.58
N LYS A 82 16.15 29.53 8.68
CA LYS A 82 16.57 30.36 9.83
C LYS A 82 15.70 31.60 10.02
N GLU A 83 15.13 32.12 8.97
CA GLU A 83 14.26 33.28 8.94
C GLU A 83 12.99 33.11 9.79
N THR A 84 12.64 31.84 10.07
CA THR A 84 11.53 31.52 10.98
C THR A 84 11.80 31.98 12.43
N ALA A 85 13.07 32.08 12.84
CA ALA A 85 13.43 32.70 14.13
C ALA A 85 13.22 34.22 14.16
N ALA A 86 13.18 34.85 12.99
CA ALA A 86 12.91 36.30 12.85
C ALA A 86 11.44 36.59 12.50
N GLY A 87 10.53 35.61 12.64
CA GLY A 87 9.09 35.79 12.48
C GLY A 87 8.48 35.35 11.15
N LEU A 88 9.30 34.83 10.20
CA LEU A 88 8.74 34.16 9.03
C LEU A 88 7.94 32.92 9.47
N LYS A 89 6.70 32.78 8.97
CA LYS A 89 5.90 31.59 9.19
C LYS A 89 5.83 30.75 7.92
N VAL A 90 6.07 29.44 8.06
CA VAL A 90 6.13 28.51 6.93
C VAL A 90 5.19 27.32 7.17
N PRO A 91 4.64 26.71 6.11
CA PRO A 91 3.92 25.46 6.22
C PRO A 91 4.88 24.30 6.41
N VAL A 92 4.33 23.14 6.75
CA VAL A 92 5.08 21.94 7.12
C VAL A 92 4.85 20.82 6.13
N ILE A 93 5.92 20.17 5.69
CA ILE A 93 5.91 18.85 5.07
C ILE A 93 6.31 17.86 6.15
N TYR A 94 5.44 16.90 6.43
CA TYR A 94 5.56 15.97 7.55
C TYR A 94 5.60 14.52 7.05
N GLU A 95 6.60 13.77 7.52
CA GLU A 95 6.68 12.32 7.39
C GLU A 95 6.71 11.69 8.79
N MET A 96 5.77 10.77 9.03
CA MET A 96 5.81 9.84 10.15
C MET A 96 6.34 8.50 9.65
N SER A 97 7.30 7.91 10.35
CA SER A 97 7.91 6.64 9.95
C SER A 97 8.06 5.69 11.14
N PRO A 98 7.68 4.41 11.00
CA PRO A 98 8.03 3.38 11.97
C PRO A 98 9.45 2.83 11.76
N TYR A 99 10.17 3.25 10.70
CA TYR A 99 11.41 2.62 10.26
C TYR A 99 12.68 3.43 10.53
N ARG A 100 12.59 4.67 11.01
CA ARG A 100 13.76 5.55 11.16
C ARG A 100 14.85 4.99 12.07
N ALA A 101 14.47 4.24 13.10
CA ALA A 101 15.42 3.54 13.99
C ALA A 101 15.75 2.11 13.54
N GLY A 102 15.41 1.74 12.31
CA GLY A 102 15.58 0.38 11.80
C GLY A 102 14.43 -0.54 12.11
N ILE A 103 14.64 -1.83 11.89
CA ILE A 103 13.72 -2.91 12.27
C ILE A 103 14.46 -4.06 12.92
N ARG A 104 13.73 -4.78 13.77
CA ARG A 104 14.22 -5.97 14.44
C ARG A 104 13.98 -7.20 13.57
N ASN A 105 14.83 -8.21 13.72
CA ASN A 105 14.56 -9.52 13.18
C ASN A 105 13.63 -10.29 14.13
N VAL A 106 12.45 -10.65 13.64
CA VAL A 106 11.43 -11.34 14.44
C VAL A 106 10.94 -12.60 13.71
N PRO A 107 10.49 -13.64 14.43
CA PRO A 107 9.92 -14.82 13.84
C PRO A 107 8.60 -14.50 13.15
N VAL A 108 8.37 -15.10 11.97
CA VAL A 108 7.11 -15.06 11.24
C VAL A 108 6.39 -16.40 11.35
N TYR A 109 5.15 -16.48 10.89
CA TYR A 109 4.38 -17.71 10.90
C TYR A 109 4.89 -18.72 9.88
N ASN A 110 4.80 -20.01 10.22
CA ASN A 110 4.99 -21.07 9.25
C ASN A 110 3.83 -21.06 8.24
N VAL A 111 4.15 -21.19 6.97
CA VAL A 111 3.16 -21.26 5.88
C VAL A 111 3.00 -22.67 5.32
N ASP A 112 3.92 -23.60 5.65
CA ASP A 112 3.87 -25.00 5.25
C ASP A 112 3.13 -25.82 6.32
N HIS A 113 1.80 -25.67 6.40
CA HIS A 113 0.95 -26.36 7.37
C HIS A 113 -0.48 -26.53 6.82
N GLU A 114 -1.28 -27.32 7.52
CA GLU A 114 -2.71 -27.45 7.21
C GLU A 114 -3.43 -26.11 7.38
N LEU A 115 -4.43 -25.85 6.53
CA LEU A 115 -5.29 -24.69 6.68
C LEU A 115 -5.96 -24.70 8.06
N ASN A 116 -5.96 -23.51 8.71
CA ASN A 116 -6.41 -23.28 10.08
C ASN A 116 -5.52 -23.85 11.19
N ALA A 117 -4.37 -24.43 10.87
CA ALA A 117 -3.37 -24.82 11.86
C ALA A 117 -2.35 -23.68 12.04
N VAL A 118 -2.48 -22.91 13.10
CA VAL A 118 -1.63 -21.73 13.35
C VAL A 118 -0.41 -22.12 14.16
N LYS A 119 0.78 -21.97 13.59
CA LYS A 119 2.06 -22.12 14.30
C LYS A 119 3.00 -20.99 13.87
N LYS A 120 3.49 -20.23 14.84
CA LYS A 120 4.60 -19.30 14.59
C LYS A 120 5.84 -20.08 14.21
N GLY A 121 6.49 -19.73 13.12
CA GLY A 121 7.73 -20.34 12.68
C GLY A 121 8.90 -19.93 13.55
N GLU A 122 9.95 -20.76 13.56
CA GLU A 122 11.28 -20.32 13.97
C GLU A 122 11.82 -19.47 12.83
N GLY A 123 11.86 -18.14 13.04
CA GLY A 123 12.09 -17.17 11.98
C GLY A 123 13.40 -17.38 11.22
N LYS A 124 13.29 -17.63 9.93
CA LYS A 124 14.39 -17.55 8.97
C LYS A 124 14.32 -16.32 8.07
N SER A 125 13.24 -15.56 8.13
CA SER A 125 13.08 -14.34 7.36
C SER A 125 13.44 -13.14 8.20
N ALA A 126 14.57 -12.54 7.93
CA ALA A 126 14.87 -11.21 8.41
C ALA A 126 14.08 -10.24 7.53
N LEU A 127 13.16 -9.49 8.12
CA LEU A 127 12.74 -8.23 7.54
C LEU A 127 13.99 -7.34 7.56
N GLN A 128 14.72 -7.27 6.47
CA GLN A 128 15.84 -6.33 6.36
C GLN A 128 15.28 -4.96 6.03
N ALA A 129 15.29 -4.07 7.02
CA ALA A 129 15.11 -2.66 6.73
C ALA A 129 16.29 -2.14 5.90
N PRO A 130 16.07 -1.25 4.96
CA PRO A 130 17.12 -0.34 4.54
C PRO A 130 17.65 0.38 5.79
N ASN A 131 18.96 0.63 5.86
CA ASN A 131 19.58 1.39 6.94
C ASN A 131 18.78 2.69 7.15
N ALA A 132 18.12 2.78 8.30
CA ALA A 132 17.07 3.74 8.57
C ALA A 132 17.58 5.13 8.97
N ALA A 133 18.87 5.35 8.95
CA ALA A 133 19.47 6.58 9.49
C ALA A 133 19.40 7.80 8.57
N ASP A 134 19.09 7.63 7.30
CA ASP A 134 19.04 8.76 6.38
C ASP A 134 17.59 9.12 6.11
N LEU A 135 17.20 10.30 6.59
CA LEU A 135 16.08 11.05 6.03
C LEU A 135 16.14 10.94 4.51
N PRO A 136 15.05 10.66 3.80
CA PRO A 136 15.09 10.78 2.37
C PRO A 136 15.48 12.21 2.05
N GLY A 137 16.78 12.44 1.86
CA GLY A 137 17.46 13.73 1.82
C GLY A 137 17.04 14.65 0.67
N TYR A 138 15.90 14.37 0.04
CA TYR A 138 15.33 15.22 -0.99
C TYR A 138 14.20 16.12 -0.49
N TYR A 139 13.57 15.81 0.64
CA TYR A 139 12.50 16.65 1.15
C TYR A 139 13.07 17.93 1.75
N ASP A 140 14.02 17.81 2.63
CA ASP A 140 14.71 18.96 3.21
C ASP A 140 15.54 19.74 2.18
N ASN A 141 16.36 19.04 1.38
CA ASN A 141 17.19 19.64 0.34
C ASN A 141 16.37 20.42 -0.72
N TYR A 142 15.16 19.96 -1.01
CA TYR A 142 14.32 20.59 -2.02
C TYR A 142 13.38 21.64 -1.43
N PHE A 143 12.74 21.35 -0.28
CA PHE A 143 11.65 22.16 0.23
C PHE A 143 12.07 23.20 1.25
N VAL A 144 13.08 22.96 2.09
CA VAL A 144 13.55 23.99 3.04
C VAL A 144 14.05 25.22 2.31
N PRO A 145 14.86 25.14 1.23
CA PRO A 145 15.22 26.31 0.44
C PRO A 145 14.03 27.05 -0.18
N ARG A 146 12.88 26.41 -0.30
CA ARG A 146 11.63 26.98 -0.86
C ARG A 146 10.67 27.52 0.20
N GLY A 147 11.12 27.54 1.46
CA GLY A 147 10.35 28.13 2.55
C GLY A 147 9.38 27.18 3.22
N TYR A 148 9.65 25.89 3.22
CA TYR A 148 8.93 24.89 4.02
C TYR A 148 9.75 24.49 5.23
N ALA A 149 9.08 24.10 6.31
CA ALA A 149 9.70 23.26 7.33
C ALA A 149 9.45 21.78 6.98
N VAL A 150 10.43 20.93 7.26
CA VAL A 150 10.32 19.49 7.15
C VAL A 150 10.34 18.91 8.55
N VAL A 151 9.35 18.07 8.87
CA VAL A 151 9.22 17.37 10.15
C VAL A 151 9.25 15.88 9.90
N LEU A 152 10.13 15.19 10.58
CA LEU A 152 10.42 13.77 10.41
C LEU A 152 10.31 13.11 11.77
N ALA A 153 9.22 12.34 11.96
CA ALA A 153 8.90 11.75 13.25
C ALA A 153 9.03 10.22 13.26
N GLU A 154 9.29 9.70 14.42
CA GLU A 154 9.28 8.27 14.73
C GLU A 154 7.92 7.86 15.29
N SER A 155 7.30 6.80 14.75
CA SER A 155 6.03 6.30 15.25
C SER A 155 6.13 5.85 16.72
N ILE A 156 5.01 5.77 17.42
CA ILE A 156 5.01 5.25 18.81
C ILE A 156 5.68 3.88 18.88
N GLY A 157 6.48 3.64 19.92
CA GLY A 157 7.22 2.40 20.13
C GLY A 157 8.45 2.22 19.25
N THR A 158 8.84 3.23 18.46
CA THR A 158 10.02 3.16 17.59
C THR A 158 11.08 4.20 17.97
N GLY A 159 12.34 3.84 17.89
CA GLY A 159 13.47 4.75 18.17
C GLY A 159 13.39 5.41 19.55
N LYS A 160 13.35 6.73 19.57
CA LYS A 160 13.24 7.53 20.79
C LYS A 160 11.79 7.78 21.22
N SER A 161 10.78 7.36 20.46
CA SER A 161 9.38 7.46 20.83
C SER A 161 9.01 6.43 21.88
N THR A 162 8.15 6.81 22.85
CA THR A 162 7.58 5.88 23.84
C THR A 162 6.27 5.25 23.31
N GLY A 163 5.61 4.44 24.14
CA GLY A 163 4.42 3.69 23.75
C GLY A 163 4.75 2.42 22.98
N CYS A 164 3.73 1.76 22.39
CA CYS A 164 3.87 0.49 21.71
C CYS A 164 3.29 0.52 20.30
N PRO A 165 3.98 -0.05 19.29
CA PRO A 165 3.48 -0.12 17.93
C PRO A 165 2.30 -1.10 17.83
N THR A 166 1.36 -0.82 16.94
CA THR A 166 0.09 -1.54 16.89
C THR A 166 -0.37 -1.92 15.48
N THR A 167 0.50 -1.75 14.52
CA THR A 167 0.19 -2.01 13.10
C THR A 167 -1.08 -1.29 12.67
N GLY A 168 -1.04 0.05 12.79
CA GLY A 168 -2.00 0.98 12.21
C GLY A 168 -3.33 1.15 12.92
N ASP A 169 -3.46 0.77 14.20
CA ASP A 169 -4.68 1.06 14.95
C ASP A 169 -4.74 2.52 15.45
N TYR A 170 -5.77 2.82 16.24
CA TYR A 170 -6.01 4.17 16.76
C TYR A 170 -4.84 4.74 17.59
N ARG A 171 -4.01 3.89 18.21
CA ARG A 171 -2.85 4.30 19.02
C ARG A 171 -1.77 4.94 18.16
N GLU A 172 -1.38 4.31 17.06
CA GLU A 172 -0.46 4.91 16.08
C GLU A 172 -1.05 6.14 15.38
N ILE A 173 -2.36 6.09 15.09
CA ILE A 173 -3.06 7.24 14.51
C ILE A 173 -3.00 8.43 15.47
N LEU A 174 -3.19 8.26 16.77
CA LEU A 174 -3.09 9.32 17.76
C LEU A 174 -1.65 9.86 17.86
N GLY A 175 -0.64 9.01 17.81
CA GLY A 175 0.76 9.44 17.75
C GLY A 175 1.04 10.33 16.54
N THR A 176 0.61 9.89 15.36
CA THR A 176 0.74 10.67 14.13
C THR A 176 -0.04 11.99 14.19
N LYS A 177 -1.25 11.96 14.73
CA LYS A 177 -2.12 13.13 14.91
C LYS A 177 -1.54 14.14 15.89
N ALA A 178 -0.92 13.70 16.98
CA ALA A 178 -0.39 14.57 18.02
C ALA A 178 0.63 15.58 17.49
N VAL A 179 1.46 15.19 16.52
CA VAL A 179 2.40 16.11 15.86
C VAL A 179 1.66 17.21 15.10
N ILE A 180 0.59 16.85 14.37
CA ILE A 180 -0.24 17.85 13.67
C ILE A 180 -0.94 18.78 14.67
N ASP A 181 -1.45 18.22 15.75
CA ASP A 181 -2.10 19.02 16.82
C ASP A 181 -1.10 19.98 17.48
N TRP A 182 0.15 19.56 17.73
CA TRP A 182 1.20 20.43 18.25
C TRP A 182 1.55 21.55 17.27
N LEU A 183 1.71 21.24 15.99
CA LEU A 183 1.95 22.25 14.94
C LEU A 183 0.79 23.26 14.82
N ASN A 184 -0.39 22.92 15.34
CA ASN A 184 -1.56 23.80 15.40
C ASN A 184 -1.83 24.37 16.82
N GLY A 185 -0.91 24.17 17.77
CA GLY A 185 -0.98 24.75 19.11
C GLY A 185 -1.97 24.05 20.05
N THR A 186 -2.46 22.84 19.73
CA THR A 186 -3.46 22.10 20.53
C THR A 186 -2.89 20.89 21.28
N ALA A 187 -1.61 20.56 21.10
CA ALA A 187 -0.88 19.57 21.89
C ALA A 187 0.39 20.18 22.48
N SER A 188 1.01 19.49 23.43
CA SER A 188 2.27 19.91 24.06
C SER A 188 3.45 19.15 23.47
N ALA A 189 4.59 19.82 23.34
CA ALA A 189 5.86 19.19 23.05
C ALA A 189 6.96 19.73 23.96
N PHE A 190 8.02 18.96 24.10
CA PHE A 190 9.14 19.24 25.00
C PHE A 190 10.46 18.99 24.28
N ASP A 191 11.50 19.72 24.64
CA ASP A 191 12.87 19.39 24.23
C ASP A 191 13.46 18.25 25.10
N GLU A 192 14.68 17.87 24.80
CA GLU A 192 15.40 16.81 25.57
C GLU A 192 15.58 17.15 27.06
N SER A 193 15.56 18.43 27.44
CA SER A 193 15.63 18.87 28.84
C SER A 193 14.27 18.84 29.56
N GLY A 194 13.18 18.55 28.84
CA GLY A 194 11.82 18.61 29.36
C GLY A 194 11.19 20.00 29.36
N LYS A 195 11.83 21.00 28.74
CA LYS A 195 11.27 22.33 28.57
C LYS A 195 10.21 22.31 27.47
N LYS A 196 9.06 22.94 27.74
CA LYS A 196 7.97 23.06 26.78
C LYS A 196 8.38 23.90 25.56
N ILE A 197 8.11 23.37 24.37
CA ILE A 197 8.40 24.00 23.07
C ILE A 197 7.09 24.24 22.31
N THR A 198 6.96 25.44 21.71
CA THR A 198 5.84 25.83 20.85
C THR A 198 6.29 25.92 19.39
N ALA A 199 5.37 25.64 18.47
CA ALA A 199 5.63 25.73 17.02
C ALA A 199 5.19 27.10 16.44
N ASP A 200 5.60 28.20 17.07
CA ASP A 200 5.16 29.54 16.67
C ASP A 200 5.66 29.96 15.28
N TRP A 201 6.62 29.25 14.73
CA TRP A 201 7.22 29.44 13.41
C TRP A 201 6.38 28.88 12.25
N THR A 202 5.34 28.12 12.51
CA THR A 202 4.52 27.52 11.44
C THR A 202 3.25 28.29 11.14
N THR A 203 2.72 28.14 9.93
CA THR A 203 1.39 28.59 9.53
C THR A 203 0.27 27.68 10.08
N GLY A 204 0.61 26.49 10.59
CA GLY A 204 -0.33 25.43 10.95
C GLY A 204 -0.83 24.61 9.75
N ASN A 205 -0.49 24.96 8.51
CA ASN A 205 -0.82 24.16 7.33
C ASN A 205 0.18 23.00 7.20
N VAL A 206 -0.31 21.77 7.24
CA VAL A 206 0.50 20.55 7.18
C VAL A 206 0.15 19.75 5.94
N GLY A 207 1.17 19.32 5.19
CA GLY A 207 1.09 18.30 4.15
C GLY A 207 1.87 17.07 4.60
N MET A 208 1.33 15.88 4.44
CA MET A 208 2.04 14.64 4.74
C MET A 208 2.40 13.87 3.48
N THR A 209 3.52 13.15 3.52
CA THR A 209 3.93 12.26 2.44
C THR A 209 4.74 11.10 3.00
N GLY A 210 4.88 10.04 2.22
CA GLY A 210 5.68 8.88 2.55
C GLY A 210 5.40 7.70 1.63
N VAL A 211 6.30 6.71 1.68
CA VAL A 211 6.21 5.47 0.90
C VAL A 211 5.84 4.32 1.82
N SER A 212 4.99 3.40 1.35
CA SER A 212 4.66 2.19 2.11
C SER A 212 3.97 2.51 3.45
N TYR A 213 4.47 2.02 4.56
CA TYR A 213 3.92 2.34 5.89
C TYR A 213 3.98 3.85 6.18
N ASN A 214 5.05 4.56 5.78
CA ASN A 214 5.14 6.02 5.91
C ASN A 214 4.05 6.73 5.08
N GLY A 215 3.57 6.13 3.98
CA GLY A 215 2.42 6.60 3.20
C GLY A 215 1.07 6.15 3.77
N THR A 216 1.06 5.06 4.53
CA THR A 216 -0.12 4.51 5.22
C THR A 216 -0.57 5.40 6.38
N LEU A 217 0.37 5.92 7.16
CA LEU A 217 0.08 6.81 8.29
C LEU A 217 -0.61 8.13 7.87
N PRO A 218 -0.26 8.77 6.74
CA PRO A 218 -1.06 9.84 6.13
C PRO A 218 -2.51 9.44 5.84
N ASN A 219 -2.76 8.26 5.25
CA ASN A 219 -4.13 7.76 5.03
C ASN A 219 -4.89 7.60 6.35
N ALA A 220 -4.23 7.03 7.35
CA ALA A 220 -4.80 6.74 8.65
C ALA A 220 -5.18 8.03 9.41
N VAL A 221 -4.29 9.02 9.45
CA VAL A 221 -4.56 10.27 10.16
C VAL A 221 -5.54 11.17 9.42
N ALA A 222 -5.54 11.16 8.07
CA ALA A 222 -6.55 11.90 7.28
C ALA A 222 -7.96 11.37 7.52
N ALA A 223 -8.11 10.05 7.81
CA ALA A 223 -9.38 9.42 8.17
C ALA A 223 -9.96 9.91 9.52
N THR A 224 -9.18 10.66 10.31
CA THR A 224 -9.67 11.31 11.54
C THR A 224 -10.31 12.67 11.29
N GLY A 225 -10.09 13.28 10.13
CA GLY A 225 -10.50 14.65 9.82
C GLY A 225 -9.73 15.72 10.60
N VAL A 226 -8.48 15.42 11.03
CA VAL A 226 -7.66 16.31 11.87
C VAL A 226 -7.54 17.71 11.25
N LYS A 227 -7.70 18.73 12.09
CA LYS A 227 -7.54 20.13 11.69
C LYS A 227 -6.05 20.43 11.41
N GLY A 228 -5.79 21.23 10.40
CA GLY A 228 -4.42 21.61 10.00
C GLY A 228 -3.83 20.74 8.89
N LEU A 229 -4.23 19.48 8.77
CA LEU A 229 -3.84 18.62 7.64
C LEU A 229 -4.58 19.06 6.37
N LYS A 230 -3.85 19.64 5.42
CA LYS A 230 -4.40 20.19 4.18
C LYS A 230 -4.31 19.23 3.00
N THR A 231 -3.28 18.40 2.99
CA THR A 231 -3.03 17.48 1.89
C THR A 231 -2.21 16.27 2.34
N ILE A 232 -2.38 15.16 1.65
CA ILE A 232 -1.53 13.97 1.80
C ILE A 232 -1.05 13.49 0.44
N VAL A 233 0.14 12.89 0.42
CA VAL A 233 0.75 12.27 -0.76
C VAL A 233 1.16 10.83 -0.41
N PRO A 234 0.20 9.88 -0.34
CA PRO A 234 0.49 8.49 -0.05
C PRO A 234 1.04 7.78 -1.29
N ILE A 235 2.24 7.19 -1.17
CA ILE A 235 2.92 6.46 -2.23
C ILE A 235 2.98 4.98 -1.85
N ALA A 236 2.47 4.08 -2.70
CA ALA A 236 2.46 2.63 -2.45
C ALA A 236 1.93 2.31 -1.04
N ALA A 237 0.80 2.90 -0.65
CA ALA A 237 0.33 2.98 0.72
C ALA A 237 -0.90 2.10 0.99
N ILE A 238 -0.99 1.57 2.21
CA ILE A 238 -2.10 0.75 2.68
C ILE A 238 -3.31 1.66 3.00
N SER A 239 -4.50 1.21 2.64
CA SER A 239 -5.77 1.82 3.01
C SER A 239 -6.64 0.92 3.91
N SER A 240 -6.34 -0.38 3.91
CA SER A 240 -6.95 -1.41 4.76
C SER A 240 -5.90 -2.48 5.09
N TRP A 241 -5.58 -2.64 6.36
CA TRP A 241 -4.64 -3.67 6.79
C TRP A 241 -5.19 -5.09 6.63
N TYR A 242 -6.52 -5.26 6.65
CA TYR A 242 -7.15 -6.52 6.29
C TYR A 242 -6.77 -6.92 4.86
N ASP A 243 -6.97 -6.04 3.89
CA ASP A 243 -6.65 -6.31 2.49
C ASP A 243 -5.13 -6.38 2.21
N TYR A 244 -4.29 -6.07 3.19
CA TYR A 244 -2.84 -6.27 3.10
C TYR A 244 -2.45 -7.71 3.47
N TYR A 245 -3.05 -8.26 4.56
CA TYR A 245 -2.76 -9.59 5.09
C TYR A 245 -3.82 -10.64 4.78
N ARG A 246 -4.90 -10.28 4.14
CA ARG A 246 -6.02 -11.18 3.79
C ARG A 246 -6.51 -10.89 2.37
N GLY A 247 -7.11 -11.90 1.73
CA GLY A 247 -7.77 -11.77 0.44
C GLY A 247 -9.05 -12.59 0.42
N ASN A 248 -10.23 -11.94 0.54
CA ASN A 248 -11.53 -12.61 0.59
C ASN A 248 -11.56 -13.77 1.61
N GLY A 249 -11.07 -13.53 2.84
CA GLY A 249 -10.94 -14.51 3.90
C GLY A 249 -9.64 -15.33 3.88
N ALA A 250 -9.00 -15.50 2.74
CA ALA A 250 -7.73 -16.21 2.66
C ALA A 250 -6.63 -15.43 3.39
N VAL A 251 -5.87 -16.12 4.23
CA VAL A 251 -4.65 -15.56 4.83
C VAL A 251 -3.60 -15.44 3.74
N THR A 252 -3.20 -14.22 3.46
CA THR A 252 -2.19 -13.90 2.42
C THR A 252 -1.06 -13.08 3.03
N ALA A 253 0.12 -13.18 2.42
CA ALA A 253 1.26 -12.35 2.79
C ALA A 253 1.51 -11.25 1.74
N PRO A 254 2.21 -10.16 2.11
CA PRO A 254 2.81 -9.29 1.11
C PRO A 254 3.88 -10.04 0.32
N GLY A 255 4.05 -9.70 -0.95
CA GLY A 255 5.03 -10.36 -1.81
C GLY A 255 6.45 -10.25 -1.26
N GLY A 256 7.15 -11.40 -1.19
CA GLY A 256 8.50 -11.49 -0.62
C GLY A 256 8.56 -11.74 0.89
N TYR A 257 7.43 -11.73 1.60
CA TYR A 257 7.38 -11.89 3.07
C TYR A 257 6.38 -12.97 3.53
N PRO A 258 6.50 -14.22 3.06
CA PRO A 258 5.58 -15.27 3.44
C PRO A 258 5.59 -15.50 4.96
N GLY A 259 4.40 -15.61 5.54
CA GLY A 259 4.23 -15.80 6.99
C GLY A 259 4.18 -14.51 7.81
N GLU A 260 4.41 -13.32 7.23
CA GLU A 260 4.20 -12.05 7.91
C GLU A 260 2.71 -11.84 8.24
N ASP A 261 2.46 -11.21 9.41
CA ASP A 261 1.14 -10.75 9.82
C ASP A 261 1.26 -9.50 10.71
N ALA A 262 0.15 -8.94 11.16
CA ALA A 262 0.12 -7.66 11.87
C ALA A 262 0.95 -7.64 13.17
N ASP A 263 0.97 -8.73 13.93
CA ASP A 263 1.76 -8.83 15.16
C ASP A 263 3.26 -8.92 14.88
N ASN A 264 3.67 -9.62 13.80
CA ASN A 264 5.06 -9.67 13.39
C ASN A 264 5.56 -8.29 12.93
N MET A 265 4.74 -7.54 12.20
CA MET A 265 5.08 -6.19 11.76
C MET A 265 5.25 -5.27 12.97
N ALA A 266 4.34 -5.30 13.95
CA ALA A 266 4.45 -4.50 15.17
C ALA A 266 5.72 -4.86 15.95
N ASP A 267 6.03 -6.14 16.14
CA ASP A 267 7.24 -6.59 16.83
C ASP A 267 8.52 -6.20 16.06
N ALA A 268 8.50 -6.27 14.73
CA ALA A 268 9.65 -5.90 13.91
C ALA A 268 10.00 -4.41 14.01
N ILE A 269 9.01 -3.53 14.09
CA ILE A 269 9.25 -2.08 14.23
C ILE A 269 9.42 -1.63 15.68
N LEU A 270 9.28 -2.50 16.66
CA LEU A 270 9.42 -2.21 18.10
C LEU A 270 10.90 -2.00 18.45
N THR A 271 11.43 -0.82 18.12
CA THR A 271 12.85 -0.46 18.26
C THR A 271 13.14 0.50 19.42
N ARG A 272 12.12 0.84 20.22
CA ARG A 272 12.28 1.70 21.40
C ARG A 272 13.21 1.10 22.46
N GLU A 273 13.70 1.93 23.36
CA GLU A 273 14.31 1.48 24.60
C GLU A 273 13.29 0.70 25.45
N ASN A 274 13.72 -0.39 26.07
CA ASN A 274 12.87 -1.29 26.88
C ASN A 274 11.65 -1.87 26.12
N PRO A 275 11.84 -2.59 25.02
CA PRO A 275 10.76 -3.11 24.19
C PRO A 275 9.85 -4.13 24.91
N GLU A 276 10.33 -4.75 26.00
CA GLU A 276 9.61 -5.78 26.74
C GLU A 276 8.29 -5.29 27.36
N VAL A 277 8.15 -3.99 27.63
CA VAL A 277 6.90 -3.40 28.13
C VAL A 277 5.74 -3.55 27.15
N CYS A 278 6.05 -3.71 25.85
CA CYS A 278 5.05 -3.86 24.79
C CYS A 278 4.59 -5.30 24.57
N ARG A 279 5.12 -6.29 25.29
CA ARG A 279 4.70 -7.69 25.14
C ARG A 279 3.17 -7.89 25.21
N PRO A 280 2.44 -7.30 26.18
CA PRO A 280 0.98 -7.44 26.24
C PRO A 280 0.27 -6.89 24.99
N VAL A 281 0.80 -5.82 24.39
CA VAL A 281 0.25 -5.24 23.16
C VAL A 281 0.47 -6.17 21.96
N ILE A 282 1.66 -6.78 21.85
CA ILE A 282 1.93 -7.77 20.79
C ILE A 282 1.03 -8.99 20.94
N GLU A 283 0.80 -9.47 22.16
CA GLU A 283 -0.13 -10.59 22.45
C GLU A 283 -1.58 -10.21 22.05
N GLU A 284 -2.04 -9.00 22.38
CA GLU A 284 -3.35 -8.46 21.93
C GLU A 284 -3.47 -8.48 20.39
N LEU A 285 -2.40 -8.10 19.68
CA LEU A 285 -2.40 -8.13 18.21
C LEU A 285 -2.47 -9.56 17.68
N THR A 286 -1.71 -10.48 18.27
CA THR A 286 -1.71 -11.91 17.89
C THR A 286 -3.10 -12.53 18.01
N GLU A 287 -3.81 -12.23 19.10
CA GLU A 287 -5.18 -12.71 19.30
C GLU A 287 -6.17 -12.02 18.37
N GLY A 288 -6.08 -10.68 18.27
CA GLY A 288 -7.05 -9.85 17.55
C GLY A 288 -7.05 -10.06 16.05
N GLN A 289 -5.88 -10.33 15.44
CA GLN A 289 -5.76 -10.54 13.98
C GLN A 289 -6.47 -11.80 13.47
N ASP A 290 -6.78 -12.74 14.37
CA ASP A 290 -7.48 -13.99 14.08
C ASP A 290 -6.95 -14.71 12.82
N ARG A 291 -5.66 -15.07 12.88
CA ARG A 291 -5.00 -15.73 11.76
C ARG A 291 -5.61 -17.10 11.43
N ALA A 292 -6.20 -17.77 12.44
CA ALA A 292 -6.76 -19.11 12.28
C ALA A 292 -7.98 -19.14 11.37
N SER A 293 -8.89 -18.18 11.50
CA SER A 293 -10.08 -18.08 10.65
C SER A 293 -9.89 -17.21 9.42
N GLY A 294 -8.97 -16.24 9.47
CA GLY A 294 -8.80 -15.22 8.44
C GLY A 294 -9.95 -14.21 8.37
N ASP A 295 -10.90 -14.28 9.30
CA ASP A 295 -12.12 -13.49 9.28
C ASP A 295 -11.90 -12.00 9.49
N TYR A 296 -12.65 -11.17 8.76
CA TYR A 296 -12.76 -9.74 9.02
C TYR A 296 -13.55 -9.50 10.32
N ASN A 297 -12.89 -8.88 11.31
CA ASN A 297 -13.44 -8.63 12.63
C ASN A 297 -13.22 -7.18 13.10
N LYS A 298 -13.47 -6.87 14.37
CA LYS A 298 -13.30 -5.54 14.97
C LYS A 298 -11.85 -5.05 14.95
N PHE A 299 -10.88 -5.95 15.05
CA PHE A 299 -9.45 -5.63 14.94
C PHE A 299 -9.13 -5.00 13.58
N TRP A 300 -9.60 -5.61 12.51
CA TRP A 300 -9.41 -5.14 11.14
C TRP A 300 -10.26 -3.92 10.81
N GLU A 301 -11.49 -3.83 11.35
CA GLU A 301 -12.36 -2.66 11.17
C GLU A 301 -11.69 -1.38 11.70
N GLY A 302 -10.95 -1.47 12.82
CA GLY A 302 -10.18 -0.36 13.38
C GLY A 302 -9.05 0.15 12.47
N ARG A 303 -8.58 -0.71 11.55
CA ARG A 303 -7.46 -0.53 10.65
C ARG A 303 -7.87 -0.36 9.18
N ASP A 304 -9.13 -0.09 8.92
CA ASP A 304 -9.71 0.13 7.58
C ASP A 304 -10.02 1.63 7.39
N TYR A 305 -9.07 2.34 6.81
CA TYR A 305 -9.15 3.79 6.63
C TYR A 305 -10.06 4.17 5.46
N ALA A 306 -10.20 3.29 4.45
CA ALA A 306 -11.07 3.51 3.32
C ALA A 306 -12.54 3.62 3.75
N ARG A 307 -12.98 2.88 4.78
CA ARG A 307 -14.33 3.00 5.36
C ARG A 307 -14.59 4.37 5.99
N LYS A 308 -13.53 5.07 6.42
CA LYS A 308 -13.59 6.38 7.06
C LYS A 308 -13.30 7.54 6.09
N ALA A 309 -13.29 7.28 4.78
CA ALA A 309 -12.98 8.28 3.75
C ALA A 309 -13.92 9.51 3.79
N HIS A 310 -15.13 9.39 4.33
CA HIS A 310 -16.06 10.50 4.55
C HIS A 310 -15.54 11.58 5.51
N ASN A 311 -14.55 11.26 6.33
CA ASN A 311 -13.91 12.21 7.25
C ASN A 311 -12.77 13.00 6.60
N PHE A 312 -12.26 12.59 5.44
CA PHE A 312 -11.13 13.27 4.81
C PHE A 312 -11.45 14.74 4.54
N ARG A 313 -10.59 15.60 5.04
CA ARG A 313 -10.59 17.06 4.79
C ARG A 313 -9.39 17.45 3.93
N ALA A 314 -8.36 16.64 3.95
CA ALA A 314 -7.14 16.81 3.16
C ALA A 314 -7.36 16.37 1.71
N SER A 315 -6.78 17.09 0.76
CA SER A 315 -6.66 16.65 -0.62
C SER A 315 -5.66 15.49 -0.74
N VAL A 316 -5.74 14.69 -1.80
CA VAL A 316 -4.92 13.48 -1.95
C VAL A 316 -4.23 13.43 -3.32
N LEU A 317 -2.89 13.41 -3.35
CA LEU A 317 -2.10 13.01 -4.51
C LEU A 317 -1.61 11.57 -4.28
N MET A 318 -2.34 10.61 -4.82
CA MET A 318 -2.06 9.19 -4.64
C MET A 318 -1.10 8.67 -5.72
N VAL A 319 -0.15 7.83 -5.33
CA VAL A 319 0.80 7.17 -6.26
C VAL A 319 0.84 5.68 -5.98
N HIS A 320 0.78 4.85 -7.04
CA HIS A 320 0.85 3.40 -6.87
C HIS A 320 1.46 2.69 -8.08
N GLY A 321 2.18 1.59 -7.82
CA GLY A 321 2.68 0.69 -8.85
C GLY A 321 1.64 -0.38 -9.20
N LEU A 322 1.36 -0.58 -10.49
CA LEU A 322 0.43 -1.62 -10.96
C LEU A 322 1.00 -3.03 -10.79
N ASN A 323 2.33 -3.15 -10.64
CA ASN A 323 2.98 -4.41 -10.30
C ASN A 323 3.49 -4.43 -8.84
N ASP A 324 2.85 -3.69 -7.94
CA ASP A 324 3.15 -3.72 -6.52
C ASP A 324 2.47 -4.92 -5.85
N TRP A 325 3.23 -5.99 -5.66
CA TRP A 325 2.78 -7.21 -5.01
C TRP A 325 3.08 -7.24 -3.51
N ASN A 326 3.74 -6.21 -2.99
CA ASN A 326 3.86 -5.96 -1.55
C ASN A 326 2.57 -5.24 -1.07
N VAL A 327 2.41 -3.97 -1.40
CA VAL A 327 1.18 -3.22 -1.15
C VAL A 327 0.28 -3.35 -2.38
N LYS A 328 -0.56 -4.37 -2.38
CA LYS A 328 -1.37 -4.78 -3.54
C LYS A 328 -2.28 -3.66 -4.04
N THR A 329 -2.60 -3.67 -5.31
CA THR A 329 -3.32 -2.58 -6.01
C THR A 329 -4.74 -2.31 -5.48
N LYS A 330 -5.37 -3.25 -4.81
CA LYS A 330 -6.66 -3.01 -4.11
C LYS A 330 -6.55 -1.85 -3.12
N GLN A 331 -5.37 -1.63 -2.54
CA GLN A 331 -5.15 -0.58 -1.55
C GLN A 331 -5.40 0.82 -2.12
N PHE A 332 -4.89 1.11 -3.31
CA PHE A 332 -5.15 2.40 -3.95
C PHE A 332 -6.58 2.49 -4.49
N SER A 333 -7.08 1.43 -5.11
CA SER A 333 -8.33 1.48 -5.86
C SER A 333 -9.54 1.71 -4.96
N GLN A 334 -9.63 1.00 -3.83
CA GLN A 334 -10.75 1.15 -2.88
C GLN A 334 -10.77 2.53 -2.22
N LEU A 335 -9.61 3.07 -1.87
CA LEU A 335 -9.53 4.43 -1.32
C LEU A 335 -9.85 5.47 -2.39
N TRP A 336 -9.31 5.31 -3.62
CA TRP A 336 -9.60 6.19 -4.75
C TRP A 336 -11.10 6.30 -5.03
N GLU A 337 -11.80 5.18 -5.06
CA GLU A 337 -13.26 5.13 -5.26
C GLU A 337 -14.00 5.88 -4.14
N LYS A 338 -13.66 5.60 -2.88
CA LYS A 338 -14.30 6.25 -1.73
C LYS A 338 -14.05 7.76 -1.68
N LEU A 339 -12.81 8.20 -1.97
CA LEU A 339 -12.50 9.63 -2.09
C LEU A 339 -13.34 10.30 -3.18
N GLY A 340 -13.61 9.61 -4.30
CA GLY A 340 -14.52 10.09 -5.33
C GLY A 340 -15.97 10.20 -4.87
N THR A 341 -16.47 9.20 -4.18
CA THR A 341 -17.81 9.18 -3.60
C THR A 341 -18.04 10.38 -2.68
N TYR A 342 -17.04 10.76 -1.90
CA TYR A 342 -17.11 11.90 -0.97
C TYR A 342 -16.57 13.22 -1.55
N HIS A 343 -16.32 13.28 -2.85
CA HIS A 343 -15.84 14.48 -3.56
C HIS A 343 -14.56 15.10 -2.96
N VAL A 344 -13.69 14.28 -2.41
CA VAL A 344 -12.39 14.73 -1.91
C VAL A 344 -11.51 15.14 -3.10
N PRO A 345 -10.90 16.34 -3.11
CA PRO A 345 -9.97 16.74 -4.18
C PRO A 345 -8.81 15.75 -4.27
N ARG A 346 -8.60 15.17 -5.47
CA ARG A 346 -7.64 14.08 -5.61
C ARG A 346 -6.98 14.06 -6.98
N LYS A 347 -5.76 13.50 -7.05
CA LYS A 347 -5.05 13.10 -8.25
C LYS A 347 -4.37 11.76 -8.05
N LEU A 348 -4.10 11.05 -9.14
CA LEU A 348 -3.55 9.70 -9.13
C LEU A 348 -2.41 9.56 -10.14
N TRP A 349 -1.29 9.00 -9.71
CA TRP A 349 -0.23 8.51 -10.57
C TRP A 349 -0.17 6.99 -10.46
N LEU A 350 -0.28 6.29 -11.61
CA LEU A 350 -0.10 4.84 -11.71
C LEU A 350 1.09 4.52 -12.60
N HIS A 351 1.98 3.64 -12.16
CA HIS A 351 3.17 3.26 -12.93
C HIS A 351 3.33 1.76 -13.05
N GLN A 352 4.07 1.29 -14.04
CA GLN A 352 4.33 -0.13 -14.29
C GLN A 352 5.42 -0.74 -13.40
N GLY A 353 5.93 -0.01 -12.42
CA GLY A 353 6.85 -0.53 -11.41
C GLY A 353 6.13 -1.29 -10.30
N GLY A 354 6.91 -1.91 -9.44
CA GLY A 354 6.46 -2.51 -8.18
C GLY A 354 6.40 -1.48 -7.04
N HIS A 355 6.85 -1.89 -5.86
CA HIS A 355 6.85 -1.09 -4.63
C HIS A 355 7.91 0.02 -4.67
N SER A 356 7.61 1.15 -5.30
CA SER A 356 8.59 2.23 -5.54
C SER A 356 7.97 3.62 -5.62
N SER A 357 8.81 4.64 -5.40
CA SER A 357 8.45 6.05 -5.52
C SER A 357 8.85 6.62 -6.89
N PRO A 358 8.06 7.55 -7.47
CA PRO A 358 8.45 8.29 -8.67
C PRO A 358 9.79 9.01 -8.58
N TYR A 359 10.26 9.28 -7.37
CA TYR A 359 11.57 9.85 -7.13
C TYR A 359 12.71 9.01 -7.74
N SER A 360 12.54 7.69 -7.81
CA SER A 360 13.56 6.77 -8.35
C SER A 360 13.57 6.67 -9.89
N PHE A 361 12.46 6.99 -10.57
CA PHE A 361 12.32 6.76 -12.02
C PHE A 361 11.79 7.95 -12.84
N ARG A 362 11.24 9.01 -12.16
CA ARG A 362 10.67 10.21 -12.80
C ARG A 362 10.92 11.46 -11.94
N ARG A 363 12.14 11.57 -11.39
CA ARG A 363 12.50 12.49 -10.30
C ARG A 363 12.12 13.95 -10.57
N ASP A 364 12.57 14.50 -11.68
CA ASP A 364 12.43 15.95 -11.94
C ASP A 364 10.98 16.36 -12.07
N GLU A 365 10.19 15.57 -12.80
CA GLU A 365 8.75 15.81 -12.94
C GLU A 365 8.00 15.57 -11.64
N TRP A 366 8.45 14.58 -10.86
CA TRP A 366 7.89 14.29 -9.54
C TRP A 366 8.11 15.46 -8.57
N LEU A 367 9.33 15.97 -8.45
CA LEU A 367 9.64 17.11 -7.58
C LEU A 367 8.88 18.37 -8.03
N LEU A 368 8.78 18.61 -9.34
CA LEU A 368 8.00 19.72 -9.88
C LEU A 368 6.50 19.57 -9.54
N THR A 369 5.97 18.36 -9.64
CA THR A 369 4.57 18.06 -9.30
C THR A 369 4.33 18.25 -7.81
N LEU A 370 5.22 17.76 -6.94
CA LEU A 370 5.14 17.96 -5.49
C LEU A 370 5.21 19.44 -5.12
N ASN A 371 6.13 20.21 -5.74
CA ASN A 371 6.23 21.64 -5.48
C ASN A 371 4.90 22.35 -5.80
N LYS A 372 4.36 22.17 -7.01
CA LYS A 372 3.06 22.74 -7.40
C LYS A 372 1.93 22.29 -6.48
N TRP A 373 1.94 21.01 -6.07
CA TRP A 373 0.93 20.43 -5.20
C TRP A 373 0.94 21.05 -3.81
N PHE A 374 2.11 21.10 -3.17
CA PHE A 374 2.25 21.70 -1.85
C PHE A 374 2.06 23.22 -1.87
N ASP A 375 2.56 23.91 -2.88
CA ASP A 375 2.33 25.35 -3.07
C ASP A 375 0.83 25.68 -3.16
N TYR A 376 0.07 24.86 -3.90
CA TYR A 376 -1.37 25.05 -4.05
C TYR A 376 -2.13 24.81 -2.73
N HIS A 377 -1.79 23.73 -2.01
CA HIS A 377 -2.56 23.30 -0.85
C HIS A 377 -2.08 23.89 0.48
N LEU A 378 -0.81 24.28 0.59
CA LEU A 378 -0.21 24.75 1.84
C LEU A 378 0.04 26.27 1.85
N TYR A 379 0.33 26.87 0.71
CA TYR A 379 0.52 28.32 0.54
C TYR A 379 -0.65 29.03 -0.13
N ASP A 380 -1.69 28.30 -0.59
CA ASP A 380 -2.80 28.84 -1.39
C ASP A 380 -2.34 29.51 -2.71
N ILE A 381 -1.15 29.17 -3.22
CA ILE A 381 -0.63 29.68 -4.48
C ILE A 381 -1.46 29.13 -5.63
N LYS A 382 -2.12 30.01 -6.38
CA LYS A 382 -2.94 29.63 -7.53
C LYS A 382 -2.06 29.21 -8.70
N ASN A 383 -1.99 27.93 -8.96
CA ASN A 383 -1.33 27.33 -10.11
C ASN A 383 -2.27 26.36 -10.82
N ASP A 384 -1.76 25.61 -11.79
CA ASP A 384 -2.55 24.73 -12.65
C ASP A 384 -2.61 23.28 -12.17
N VAL A 385 -2.07 22.95 -10.99
CA VAL A 385 -1.94 21.57 -10.53
C VAL A 385 -3.28 20.85 -10.44
N MET A 386 -4.36 21.54 -10.08
CA MET A 386 -5.71 20.96 -10.01
C MET A 386 -6.47 21.02 -11.33
N LYS A 387 -5.92 21.68 -12.36
CA LYS A 387 -6.52 21.72 -13.69
C LYS A 387 -6.16 20.46 -14.48
N GLY A 388 -6.98 20.13 -15.46
CA GLY A 388 -6.73 19.02 -16.39
C GLY A 388 -7.01 17.63 -15.82
N PRO A 389 -6.47 16.58 -16.42
CA PRO A 389 -6.73 15.19 -16.07
C PRO A 389 -6.36 14.84 -14.64
N MET A 390 -7.18 13.99 -13.99
CA MET A 390 -6.94 13.55 -12.60
C MET A 390 -5.92 12.43 -12.51
N VAL A 391 -5.71 11.66 -13.58
CA VAL A 391 -4.87 10.47 -13.59
C VAL A 391 -3.72 10.63 -14.58
N ASP A 392 -2.52 10.29 -14.14
CA ASP A 392 -1.33 10.13 -14.97
C ASP A 392 -0.91 8.65 -14.86
N ILE A 393 -0.98 7.90 -15.97
CA ILE A 393 -0.78 6.46 -15.98
C ILE A 393 0.29 6.04 -16.98
N GLN A 394 1.22 5.21 -16.54
CA GLN A 394 2.24 4.60 -17.38
C GLN A 394 1.70 3.33 -18.03
N ARG A 395 1.93 3.17 -19.34
CA ARG A 395 1.62 1.97 -20.11
C ARG A 395 2.77 0.95 -20.06
N GLU A 396 2.52 -0.21 -20.60
CA GLU A 396 3.47 -1.33 -20.67
C GLU A 396 4.72 -0.97 -21.48
N ASP A 397 4.59 -0.10 -22.50
CA ASP A 397 5.67 0.48 -23.31
C ASP A 397 6.45 1.62 -22.61
N LYS A 398 6.14 1.88 -21.32
CA LYS A 398 6.68 2.96 -20.50
C LYS A 398 6.23 4.37 -20.85
N SER A 399 5.37 4.56 -21.85
CA SER A 399 4.77 5.87 -22.15
C SER A 399 3.78 6.31 -21.06
N TRP A 400 3.66 7.64 -20.86
CA TRP A 400 2.74 8.21 -19.87
C TRP A 400 1.53 8.82 -20.54
N HIS A 401 0.35 8.50 -20.02
CA HIS A 401 -0.92 8.95 -20.54
C HIS A 401 -1.76 9.63 -19.47
N LYS A 402 -2.34 10.77 -19.84
CA LYS A 402 -3.24 11.54 -18.97
C LYS A 402 -4.68 11.12 -19.20
N GLU A 403 -5.34 10.69 -18.15
CA GLU A 403 -6.73 10.21 -18.17
C GLU A 403 -7.62 11.09 -17.27
N LYS A 404 -8.91 11.14 -17.60
CA LYS A 404 -9.87 11.96 -16.82
C LYS A 404 -10.19 11.36 -15.47
N ASP A 405 -10.15 10.03 -15.36
CA ASP A 405 -10.45 9.27 -14.15
C ASP A 405 -9.88 7.84 -14.25
N TRP A 406 -9.87 7.12 -13.17
CA TRP A 406 -9.64 5.69 -13.10
C TRP A 406 -10.80 5.02 -12.32
N PRO A 407 -11.36 3.88 -12.77
CA PRO A 407 -11.10 3.20 -14.06
C PRO A 407 -11.34 4.08 -15.28
N ALA A 408 -10.69 3.71 -16.39
CA ALA A 408 -10.77 4.49 -17.64
C ALA A 408 -12.21 4.71 -18.10
N LYS A 409 -12.54 5.90 -18.56
CA LYS A 409 -13.91 6.18 -19.09
C LYS A 409 -14.29 5.20 -20.18
N LYS A 410 -15.57 4.82 -20.23
CA LYS A 410 -16.14 3.80 -21.13
C LYS A 410 -15.64 2.38 -20.86
N THR A 411 -15.14 2.11 -19.67
CA THR A 411 -14.97 0.75 -19.19
C THR A 411 -16.33 0.19 -18.77
N SER A 412 -16.59 -1.04 -19.14
CA SER A 412 -17.77 -1.79 -18.66
C SER A 412 -17.44 -3.27 -18.50
N ASP A 413 -18.17 -3.92 -17.64
CA ASP A 413 -17.99 -5.32 -17.33
C ASP A 413 -18.38 -6.20 -18.52
N VAL A 414 -17.47 -7.11 -18.86
CA VAL A 414 -17.66 -8.10 -19.92
C VAL A 414 -17.53 -9.49 -19.30
N LYS A 415 -18.61 -10.23 -19.36
CA LYS A 415 -18.64 -11.60 -18.88
C LYS A 415 -18.06 -12.54 -19.95
N MET A 416 -17.08 -13.37 -19.53
CA MET A 416 -16.46 -14.38 -20.36
C MET A 416 -16.64 -15.77 -19.73
N TYR A 417 -17.08 -16.71 -20.52
CA TYR A 417 -17.45 -18.05 -20.09
C TYR A 417 -16.31 -19.04 -20.31
N LEU A 418 -16.21 -20.00 -19.40
CA LEU A 418 -15.25 -21.10 -19.47
C LEU A 418 -15.88 -22.26 -20.24
N SER A 419 -15.11 -22.89 -21.12
CA SER A 419 -15.49 -24.11 -21.81
C SER A 419 -14.31 -25.06 -21.94
N SER A 420 -14.55 -26.37 -22.06
CA SER A 420 -13.48 -27.36 -22.20
C SER A 420 -12.69 -27.20 -23.49
N GLY A 421 -11.39 -27.49 -23.42
CA GLY A 421 -10.49 -27.64 -24.56
C GLY A 421 -10.32 -29.11 -24.97
N GLU A 422 -9.30 -29.36 -25.77
CA GLU A 422 -8.97 -30.71 -26.28
C GLU A 422 -8.26 -31.55 -25.19
N ALA A 423 -7.25 -30.98 -24.56
CA ALA A 423 -6.53 -31.63 -23.46
C ALA A 423 -7.28 -31.41 -22.12
N ALA A 424 -7.16 -32.38 -21.22
CA ALA A 424 -7.68 -32.28 -19.87
C ALA A 424 -7.00 -31.11 -19.13
N GLY A 425 -7.75 -30.35 -18.31
CA GLY A 425 -7.25 -29.19 -17.60
C GLY A 425 -7.05 -27.93 -18.47
N THR A 426 -7.35 -28.01 -19.78
CA THR A 426 -7.31 -26.88 -20.70
C THR A 426 -8.70 -26.48 -21.16
N GLY A 427 -8.85 -25.23 -21.65
CA GLY A 427 -10.12 -24.75 -22.11
C GLY A 427 -10.08 -23.46 -22.93
N ARG A 428 -11.26 -23.03 -23.32
CA ARG A 428 -11.46 -21.76 -24.03
C ARG A 428 -12.15 -20.75 -23.14
N LEU A 429 -11.76 -19.51 -23.31
CA LEU A 429 -12.38 -18.35 -22.71
C LEU A 429 -13.08 -17.55 -23.80
N GLY A 430 -14.39 -17.33 -23.69
CA GLY A 430 -15.15 -16.67 -24.76
C GLY A 430 -16.39 -15.92 -24.28
N LEU A 431 -16.91 -15.05 -25.16
CA LEU A 431 -18.10 -14.21 -24.89
C LEU A 431 -19.41 -15.00 -24.84
N GLN A 432 -19.40 -16.24 -25.31
CA GLN A 432 -20.57 -17.12 -25.32
C GLN A 432 -20.27 -18.37 -24.48
N ALA A 433 -21.29 -18.86 -23.79
CA ALA A 433 -21.20 -20.14 -23.09
C ALA A 433 -20.91 -21.28 -24.07
N GLY A 434 -19.94 -22.10 -23.74
CA GLY A 434 -19.55 -23.27 -24.56
C GLY A 434 -20.63 -24.36 -24.62
N SER A 435 -20.37 -25.41 -25.44
CA SER A 435 -21.21 -26.58 -25.52
C SER A 435 -21.28 -27.33 -24.18
N LYS A 436 -22.34 -28.13 -23.96
CA LYS A 436 -22.56 -28.87 -22.70
C LYS A 436 -21.64 -30.12 -22.55
N GLU A 437 -20.79 -30.38 -23.52
CA GLU A 437 -19.86 -31.51 -23.49
C GLU A 437 -18.68 -31.23 -22.57
N ARG A 438 -18.22 -32.24 -21.83
CA ARG A 438 -17.15 -32.15 -20.80
C ARG A 438 -17.34 -30.96 -19.82
N ARG A 439 -18.49 -30.94 -19.18
CA ARG A 439 -18.93 -29.85 -18.34
C ARG A 439 -18.07 -29.63 -17.10
N ASN A 440 -17.49 -30.70 -16.56
CA ASN A 440 -16.68 -30.64 -15.34
C ASN A 440 -15.21 -30.91 -15.66
N GLN A 441 -14.33 -30.13 -15.01
CA GLN A 441 -12.89 -30.38 -15.00
C GLN A 441 -12.37 -30.25 -13.57
N SER A 442 -11.38 -31.07 -13.21
CA SER A 442 -10.76 -31.03 -11.89
C SER A 442 -9.26 -30.83 -11.96
N PHE A 443 -8.72 -30.35 -10.88
CA PHE A 443 -7.30 -30.27 -10.62
C PHE A 443 -7.03 -30.56 -9.14
N THR A 444 -5.79 -30.98 -8.85
CA THR A 444 -5.32 -31.24 -7.48
C THR A 444 -4.30 -30.22 -7.07
N ASP A 445 -4.44 -29.67 -5.86
CA ASP A 445 -3.48 -28.73 -5.32
C ASP A 445 -2.09 -29.34 -5.17
N ASN A 446 -1.08 -28.57 -5.52
CA ASN A 446 0.31 -28.82 -5.19
C ASN A 446 0.95 -27.52 -4.74
N ALA A 447 0.90 -27.29 -3.44
CA ALA A 447 1.35 -26.06 -2.80
C ALA A 447 2.87 -25.78 -2.94
N ALA A 448 3.65 -26.73 -3.45
CA ALA A 448 5.09 -26.56 -3.71
C ALA A 448 5.41 -25.90 -5.05
N ILE A 449 4.41 -25.68 -5.92
CA ILE A 449 4.63 -25.13 -7.26
C ILE A 449 4.28 -23.64 -7.29
N HIS A 450 5.25 -22.83 -7.70
CA HIS A 450 5.02 -21.40 -7.93
C HIS A 450 4.03 -21.15 -9.07
N ALA A 451 3.20 -20.14 -8.94
CA ALA A 451 2.20 -19.76 -9.94
C ALA A 451 2.82 -19.49 -11.33
N GLU A 452 4.03 -18.92 -11.38
CA GLU A 452 4.79 -18.66 -12.60
C GLU A 452 5.15 -19.93 -13.39
N ASN A 453 5.20 -21.09 -12.72
CA ASN A 453 5.36 -22.39 -13.39
C ASN A 453 4.02 -22.98 -13.83
N LEU A 454 2.94 -22.68 -13.08
CA LEU A 454 1.60 -23.17 -13.40
C LEU A 454 0.95 -22.44 -14.58
N VAL A 455 1.43 -21.26 -14.96
CA VAL A 455 0.91 -20.56 -16.16
C VAL A 455 1.60 -20.96 -17.47
N LYS A 456 2.70 -21.69 -17.43
CA LYS A 456 3.42 -22.15 -18.64
C LYS A 456 2.61 -23.16 -19.43
N GLU A 457 2.89 -23.27 -20.74
CA GLU A 457 2.34 -24.29 -21.63
C GLU A 457 0.80 -24.41 -21.56
N PRO A 458 0.07 -23.32 -21.92
CA PRO A 458 -1.38 -23.22 -21.69
C PRO A 458 -2.21 -24.24 -22.49
N SER A 459 -1.65 -24.88 -23.49
CA SER A 459 -2.29 -25.95 -24.31
C SER A 459 -2.09 -27.35 -23.77
N GLU A 460 -1.19 -27.54 -22.77
CA GLU A 460 -0.83 -28.85 -22.26
C GLU A 460 -1.57 -29.19 -20.97
N HIS A 461 -1.78 -30.49 -20.76
CA HIS A 461 -2.34 -30.97 -19.50
C HIS A 461 -1.37 -30.76 -18.34
N ASN A 462 -1.88 -30.15 -17.27
CA ASN A 462 -1.19 -30.07 -15.98
C ASN A 462 -2.21 -30.41 -14.87
N PRO A 463 -1.98 -31.45 -14.04
CA PRO A 463 -2.94 -31.90 -13.04
C PRO A 463 -3.15 -30.88 -11.88
N ASN A 464 -2.32 -29.84 -11.77
CA ASN A 464 -2.34 -28.92 -10.66
C ASN A 464 -3.01 -27.57 -11.00
N ARG A 465 -3.62 -27.46 -12.20
CA ARG A 465 -4.31 -26.23 -12.63
C ARG A 465 -5.41 -26.51 -13.64
N LEU A 466 -6.31 -25.51 -13.82
CA LEU A 466 -7.11 -25.37 -15.04
C LEU A 466 -6.70 -24.09 -15.76
N VAL A 467 -6.58 -24.11 -17.08
CA VAL A 467 -6.24 -22.95 -17.89
C VAL A 467 -7.24 -22.76 -19.03
N PHE A 468 -7.71 -21.52 -19.19
CA PHE A 468 -8.66 -21.13 -20.23
C PHE A 468 -8.12 -19.93 -20.98
N THR A 469 -8.02 -20.01 -22.32
CA THR A 469 -7.49 -18.94 -23.16
C THR A 469 -8.48 -18.48 -24.21
N THR A 470 -8.42 -17.20 -24.58
CA THR A 470 -9.09 -16.70 -25.78
C THR A 470 -8.41 -17.21 -27.03
N THR A 471 -9.03 -17.02 -28.18
CA THR A 471 -8.29 -16.95 -29.45
C THR A 471 -7.38 -15.74 -29.45
N GLU A 472 -6.44 -15.67 -30.38
CA GLU A 472 -5.56 -14.52 -30.55
C GLU A 472 -6.36 -13.22 -30.75
N LEU A 473 -5.96 -12.20 -30.00
CA LEU A 473 -6.57 -10.89 -30.05
C LEU A 473 -6.27 -10.21 -31.40
N LYS A 474 -7.31 -9.81 -32.11
CA LYS A 474 -7.19 -9.15 -33.41
C LYS A 474 -6.74 -7.68 -33.30
N LYS A 475 -6.84 -7.10 -32.14
CA LYS A 475 -6.46 -5.72 -31.78
C LYS A 475 -6.09 -5.67 -30.29
N PRO A 476 -5.34 -4.66 -29.82
CA PRO A 476 -5.06 -4.51 -28.42
C PRO A 476 -6.34 -4.42 -27.59
N LEU A 477 -6.35 -5.11 -26.44
CA LEU A 477 -7.46 -5.14 -25.49
C LEU A 477 -7.02 -4.52 -24.17
N ARG A 478 -7.69 -3.46 -23.73
CA ARG A 478 -7.40 -2.85 -22.42
C ARG A 478 -8.44 -3.23 -21.38
N ILE A 479 -7.97 -3.70 -20.23
CA ILE A 479 -8.74 -3.76 -19.00
C ILE A 479 -8.39 -2.54 -18.13
N SER A 480 -9.34 -2.06 -17.31
CA SER A 480 -9.12 -0.96 -16.37
C SER A 480 -10.11 -1.10 -15.22
N GLY A 481 -9.67 -1.53 -14.06
CA GLY A 481 -10.53 -1.78 -12.90
C GLY A 481 -10.29 -3.16 -12.28
N THR A 482 -11.29 -3.69 -11.59
CA THR A 482 -11.22 -4.94 -10.81
C THR A 482 -11.82 -6.10 -11.57
N PRO A 483 -11.03 -7.11 -12.02
CA PRO A 483 -11.57 -8.36 -12.55
C PRO A 483 -12.23 -9.18 -11.44
N GLU A 484 -13.27 -9.92 -11.78
CA GLU A 484 -14.02 -10.77 -10.85
C GLU A 484 -14.13 -12.18 -11.42
N ILE A 485 -13.96 -13.20 -10.58
CA ILE A 485 -14.17 -14.59 -10.93
C ILE A 485 -15.38 -15.16 -10.20
N SER A 486 -16.16 -15.97 -10.90
CA SER A 486 -17.25 -16.74 -10.33
C SER A 486 -17.17 -18.17 -10.83
N ILE A 487 -16.92 -19.13 -9.94
CA ILE A 487 -16.89 -20.54 -10.28
C ILE A 487 -17.90 -21.33 -9.47
N LYS A 488 -18.54 -22.31 -10.11
CA LYS A 488 -19.28 -23.33 -9.39
C LYS A 488 -18.39 -24.57 -9.26
N ALA A 489 -18.05 -24.93 -8.01
CA ALA A 489 -17.12 -26.01 -7.77
C ALA A 489 -17.47 -26.83 -6.53
N SER A 490 -16.98 -28.06 -6.47
CA SER A 490 -16.93 -28.88 -5.26
C SER A 490 -15.46 -29.15 -4.88
N ILE A 491 -15.22 -29.24 -3.58
CA ILE A 491 -13.90 -29.46 -2.99
C ILE A 491 -13.99 -30.69 -2.11
N ASN A 492 -12.99 -31.56 -2.16
CA ASN A 492 -12.97 -32.83 -1.42
C ASN A 492 -12.57 -32.66 0.06
N LYS A 493 -12.18 -31.45 0.49
CA LYS A 493 -11.79 -31.12 1.87
C LYS A 493 -12.68 -30.02 2.47
N PRO A 494 -12.73 -29.88 3.80
CA PRO A 494 -13.53 -28.82 4.46
C PRO A 494 -12.93 -27.42 4.31
N ALA A 495 -11.66 -27.30 3.94
CA ALA A 495 -10.94 -26.05 3.71
C ALA A 495 -10.01 -26.17 2.50
N ALA A 496 -9.71 -25.06 1.85
CA ALA A 496 -8.79 -24.97 0.72
C ALA A 496 -8.38 -23.52 0.51
N ASN A 497 -7.46 -23.28 -0.44
CA ASN A 497 -7.33 -21.98 -1.09
C ASN A 497 -8.03 -22.03 -2.47
N LEU A 498 -8.52 -20.89 -2.93
CA LEU A 498 -8.91 -20.65 -4.31
C LEU A 498 -8.17 -19.46 -4.84
N THR A 499 -7.42 -19.65 -5.92
CA THR A 499 -6.66 -18.59 -6.60
C THR A 499 -7.05 -18.54 -8.07
N ALA A 500 -7.30 -17.33 -8.56
CA ALA A 500 -7.46 -17.06 -9.99
C ALA A 500 -6.35 -16.12 -10.45
N LEU A 501 -5.75 -16.45 -11.59
CA LEU A 501 -4.72 -15.65 -12.25
C LEU A 501 -5.26 -15.17 -13.59
N LEU A 502 -5.11 -13.87 -13.89
CA LEU A 502 -5.30 -13.32 -15.22
C LEU A 502 -3.93 -13.25 -15.89
N VAL A 503 -3.80 -13.84 -17.07
CA VAL A 503 -2.51 -14.06 -17.72
C VAL A 503 -2.53 -13.50 -19.14
N ASP A 504 -1.46 -12.80 -19.50
CA ASP A 504 -1.17 -12.42 -20.87
C ASP A 504 -0.23 -13.45 -21.51
N TYR A 505 -0.71 -14.16 -22.52
CA TYR A 505 0.06 -15.11 -23.30
C TYR A 505 0.49 -14.46 -24.62
N SER A 506 1.80 -14.24 -24.77
CA SER A 506 2.39 -13.76 -26.01
C SER A 506 2.34 -14.81 -27.13
N GLU A 507 2.73 -14.40 -28.35
CA GLU A 507 2.70 -15.27 -29.54
C GLU A 507 3.52 -16.56 -29.38
N ASP A 508 4.62 -16.52 -28.61
CA ASP A 508 5.45 -17.68 -28.28
C ASP A 508 4.89 -18.54 -27.14
N SER A 509 3.66 -18.23 -26.67
CA SER A 509 2.99 -18.88 -25.54
C SER A 509 3.65 -18.67 -24.17
N SER A 510 4.58 -17.72 -24.04
CA SER A 510 5.06 -17.30 -22.73
C SER A 510 3.94 -16.57 -21.98
N GLY A 511 3.72 -16.95 -20.73
CA GLY A 511 2.65 -16.39 -19.88
C GLY A 511 3.19 -15.38 -18.88
N LYS A 512 2.63 -14.15 -18.89
CA LYS A 512 2.84 -13.14 -17.86
C LYS A 512 1.59 -13.03 -17.00
N ILE A 513 1.71 -13.25 -15.70
CA ILE A 513 0.61 -12.99 -14.75
C ILE A 513 0.40 -11.47 -14.69
N VAL A 514 -0.78 -11.03 -15.10
CA VAL A 514 -1.22 -9.64 -15.07
C VAL A 514 -1.74 -9.31 -13.68
N THR A 515 -2.71 -10.08 -13.21
CA THR A 515 -3.23 -9.92 -11.86
C THR A 515 -3.68 -11.26 -11.28
N ARG A 516 -3.89 -11.30 -9.97
CA ARG A 516 -4.31 -12.47 -9.21
C ARG A 516 -5.31 -12.11 -8.11
N GLY A 517 -6.10 -13.07 -7.70
CA GLY A 517 -7.04 -12.92 -6.60
C GLY A 517 -7.19 -14.22 -5.83
N TRP A 518 -7.31 -14.10 -4.51
CA TRP A 518 -7.37 -15.21 -3.57
C TRP A 518 -8.68 -15.21 -2.82
N MET A 519 -9.12 -16.38 -2.40
CA MET A 519 -10.29 -16.58 -1.55
C MET A 519 -10.09 -17.79 -0.64
N ASP A 520 -10.48 -17.65 0.62
CA ASP A 520 -10.82 -18.83 1.44
C ASP A 520 -12.28 -19.22 1.13
N PRO A 521 -12.52 -20.40 0.56
CA PRO A 521 -13.88 -20.85 0.24
C PRO A 521 -14.77 -21.01 1.48
N GLN A 522 -14.23 -21.07 2.68
CA GLN A 522 -15.00 -21.06 3.91
C GLN A 522 -15.74 -19.71 4.12
N ASN A 523 -15.23 -18.63 3.55
CA ASN A 523 -15.82 -17.27 3.62
C ASN A 523 -16.82 -16.98 2.48
N ILE A 524 -17.41 -17.99 1.89
CA ILE A 524 -18.35 -17.90 0.73
C ILE A 524 -19.50 -16.88 0.95
N HIS A 525 -19.93 -16.67 2.18
CA HIS A 525 -21.07 -15.81 2.49
C HIS A 525 -20.67 -14.43 3.02
N SER A 526 -19.50 -14.33 3.63
CA SER A 526 -19.02 -13.09 4.26
C SER A 526 -17.53 -13.21 4.58
N PRO A 527 -16.72 -12.18 4.35
CA PRO A 527 -15.33 -12.17 4.78
C PRO A 527 -15.17 -12.20 6.31
N GLY A 528 -16.22 -11.92 7.08
CA GLY A 528 -16.20 -11.92 8.55
C GLY A 528 -16.85 -13.15 9.19
N LYS A 529 -17.09 -14.21 8.43
CA LYS A 529 -17.67 -15.45 8.98
C LYS A 529 -17.31 -16.66 8.14
N SER A 530 -16.26 -17.32 8.52
CA SER A 530 -15.85 -18.59 7.93
C SER A 530 -16.76 -19.74 8.39
N LYS A 531 -16.92 -20.72 7.53
CA LYS A 531 -17.61 -21.97 7.82
C LYS A 531 -17.03 -23.09 6.98
N ALA A 532 -16.66 -24.19 7.65
CA ALA A 532 -16.15 -25.38 6.99
C ALA A 532 -17.07 -25.85 5.87
N LEU A 533 -16.50 -26.18 4.72
CA LEU A 533 -17.23 -26.76 3.59
C LEU A 533 -17.66 -28.20 3.90
N MET A 534 -18.73 -28.63 3.25
CA MET A 534 -19.06 -30.04 3.19
C MET A 534 -18.31 -30.67 2.00
N PRO A 535 -17.37 -31.60 2.24
CA PRO A 535 -16.60 -32.24 1.17
C PRO A 535 -17.53 -32.81 0.08
N GLY A 536 -17.16 -32.56 -1.19
CA GLY A 536 -17.93 -33.02 -2.36
C GLY A 536 -19.20 -32.21 -2.67
N LYS A 537 -19.69 -31.38 -1.78
CA LYS A 537 -20.82 -30.50 -2.06
C LYS A 537 -20.41 -29.35 -2.99
N SER A 538 -21.27 -29.07 -3.97
CA SER A 538 -21.05 -27.98 -4.92
C SER A 538 -21.53 -26.64 -4.36
N TYR A 539 -20.67 -25.61 -4.48
CA TYR A 539 -20.92 -24.22 -4.10
C TYR A 539 -20.62 -23.30 -5.27
N THR A 540 -21.11 -22.07 -5.21
CA THR A 540 -20.70 -21.00 -6.13
C THR A 540 -19.80 -20.03 -5.37
N PHE A 541 -18.53 -20.00 -5.74
CA PHE A 541 -17.52 -19.11 -5.18
C PHE A 541 -17.38 -17.89 -6.08
N LYS A 542 -17.29 -16.72 -5.46
CA LYS A 542 -17.17 -15.44 -6.17
C LYS A 542 -16.18 -14.56 -5.42
N TRP A 543 -15.16 -14.07 -6.11
CA TRP A 543 -14.17 -13.17 -5.50
C TRP A 543 -13.53 -12.23 -6.52
N ASP A 544 -12.96 -11.13 -6.01
CA ASP A 544 -12.24 -10.15 -6.78
C ASP A 544 -10.78 -10.55 -6.97
N MET A 545 -10.21 -10.24 -8.13
CA MET A 545 -8.76 -10.15 -8.31
C MET A 545 -8.26 -8.77 -7.90
N GLN A 546 -6.94 -8.59 -7.83
CA GLN A 546 -6.38 -7.27 -7.61
C GLN A 546 -6.70 -6.37 -8.82
N PRO A 547 -7.12 -5.12 -8.59
CA PRO A 547 -7.40 -4.17 -9.67
C PRO A 547 -6.17 -3.89 -10.54
N ASP A 548 -6.38 -3.67 -11.82
CA ASP A 548 -5.29 -3.36 -12.74
C ASP A 548 -5.74 -2.44 -13.88
N ASP A 549 -4.78 -1.92 -14.62
CA ASP A 549 -4.98 -1.19 -15.88
C ASP A 549 -3.92 -1.67 -16.87
N TYR A 550 -4.29 -2.64 -17.70
CA TYR A 550 -3.38 -3.40 -18.55
C TYR A 550 -3.86 -3.47 -20.00
N VAL A 551 -2.93 -3.43 -20.92
CA VAL A 551 -3.19 -3.58 -22.38
C VAL A 551 -2.59 -4.90 -22.85
N PHE A 552 -3.46 -5.85 -23.20
CA PHE A 552 -3.07 -7.04 -23.93
C PHE A 552 -2.82 -6.67 -25.39
N GLU A 553 -1.67 -7.04 -25.92
CA GLU A 553 -1.30 -6.69 -27.31
C GLU A 553 -2.07 -7.51 -28.35
N LYS A 554 -2.10 -6.99 -29.59
CA LYS A 554 -2.59 -7.74 -30.74
C LYS A 554 -1.74 -9.01 -30.93
N GLY A 555 -2.35 -10.15 -31.24
CA GLY A 555 -1.68 -11.45 -31.39
C GLY A 555 -1.57 -12.24 -30.08
N HIS A 556 -1.64 -11.56 -28.94
CA HIS A 556 -1.65 -12.22 -27.63
C HIS A 556 -2.99 -12.94 -27.36
N LYS A 557 -2.98 -13.82 -26.36
CA LYS A 557 -4.19 -14.48 -25.83
C LYS A 557 -4.36 -14.09 -24.37
N LEU A 558 -5.55 -13.66 -24.02
CA LEU A 558 -5.91 -13.49 -22.62
C LEU A 558 -6.22 -14.85 -22.02
N GLY A 559 -5.62 -15.17 -20.87
CA GLY A 559 -5.82 -16.40 -20.14
C GLY A 559 -6.35 -16.20 -18.73
N VAL A 560 -7.13 -17.17 -18.28
CA VAL A 560 -7.53 -17.33 -16.87
C VAL A 560 -7.01 -18.67 -16.39
N VAL A 561 -6.24 -18.69 -15.31
CA VAL A 561 -5.72 -19.90 -14.70
C VAL A 561 -6.30 -20.03 -13.29
N LEU A 562 -6.85 -21.19 -12.99
CA LEU A 562 -7.36 -21.54 -11.67
C LEU A 562 -6.38 -22.52 -11.01
N ILE A 563 -5.93 -22.15 -9.82
CA ILE A 563 -5.09 -22.96 -8.94
C ILE A 563 -5.68 -22.92 -7.52
N SER A 564 -5.19 -23.75 -6.61
CA SER A 564 -5.57 -23.65 -5.20
C SER A 564 -4.59 -22.76 -4.44
N SER A 565 -3.49 -23.30 -3.98
CA SER A 565 -2.45 -22.53 -3.28
C SER A 565 -1.63 -21.66 -4.24
N ASP A 566 -1.36 -20.43 -3.85
CA ASP A 566 -0.39 -19.55 -4.49
C ASP A 566 0.87 -19.48 -3.61
N TYR A 567 1.93 -20.17 -4.04
CA TYR A 567 3.12 -20.46 -3.23
C TYR A 567 3.72 -19.23 -2.52
N ASP A 568 3.73 -18.10 -3.20
CA ASP A 568 4.39 -16.89 -2.70
C ASP A 568 3.49 -16.03 -1.80
N TYR A 569 2.18 -16.35 -1.75
CA TYR A 569 1.20 -15.47 -1.08
C TYR A 569 0.32 -16.16 -0.05
N THR A 570 -0.11 -17.40 -0.29
CA THR A 570 -1.07 -18.08 0.59
C THR A 570 -0.40 -19.07 1.53
N ILE A 571 -1.12 -19.49 2.55
CA ILE A 571 -0.75 -20.68 3.33
C ILE A 571 -0.62 -21.85 2.36
N ARG A 572 0.34 -22.72 2.61
CA ARG A 572 0.65 -23.92 1.80
C ARG A 572 0.22 -25.17 2.57
N PRO A 573 -1.04 -25.62 2.40
CA PRO A 573 -1.52 -26.84 3.05
C PRO A 573 -0.89 -28.07 2.43
N GLU A 574 -1.06 -29.23 3.09
CA GLU A 574 -0.66 -30.51 2.53
C GLU A 574 -1.35 -30.79 1.20
N ALA A 575 -0.62 -31.40 0.28
CA ALA A 575 -1.11 -31.78 -1.04
C ALA A 575 -2.33 -32.72 -0.97
N GLY A 576 -3.11 -32.76 -2.05
CA GLY A 576 -4.24 -33.71 -2.22
C GLY A 576 -5.63 -33.04 -2.06
N THR A 577 -5.71 -31.74 -1.99
CA THR A 577 -6.98 -31.03 -2.16
C THR A 577 -7.38 -31.08 -3.64
N GLU A 578 -8.53 -31.67 -3.94
CA GLU A 578 -9.10 -31.74 -5.28
C GLU A 578 -10.26 -30.78 -5.42
N ILE A 579 -10.24 -30.00 -6.50
CA ILE A 579 -11.26 -29.02 -6.85
C ILE A 579 -11.87 -29.40 -8.20
N ASN A 580 -13.19 -29.65 -8.22
CA ASN A 580 -13.95 -30.00 -9.41
C ASN A 580 -14.84 -28.83 -9.81
N VAL A 581 -14.65 -28.25 -11.00
CA VAL A 581 -15.29 -27.03 -11.50
C VAL A 581 -16.34 -27.35 -12.56
N ASP A 582 -17.59 -26.90 -12.36
CA ASP A 582 -18.66 -26.91 -13.36
C ASP A 582 -18.48 -25.71 -14.31
N LEU A 583 -17.82 -25.93 -15.44
CA LEU A 583 -17.49 -24.89 -16.42
C LEU A 583 -18.71 -24.14 -16.94
N ALA A 584 -19.84 -24.85 -17.13
CA ALA A 584 -21.06 -24.25 -17.67
C ALA A 584 -21.71 -23.21 -16.73
N LYS A 585 -21.29 -23.18 -15.45
CA LYS A 585 -21.76 -22.24 -14.43
C LYS A 585 -20.65 -21.35 -13.90
N SER A 586 -19.52 -21.31 -14.62
CA SER A 586 -18.34 -20.55 -14.23
C SER A 586 -17.99 -19.52 -15.29
N HIS A 587 -17.51 -18.37 -14.85
CA HIS A 587 -17.15 -17.25 -15.72
C HIS A 587 -16.18 -16.30 -15.02
N VAL A 588 -15.48 -15.50 -15.81
CA VAL A 588 -14.77 -14.30 -15.34
C VAL A 588 -15.50 -13.06 -15.86
N THR A 589 -15.54 -12.00 -15.06
CA THR A 589 -16.02 -10.69 -15.46
C THR A 589 -14.83 -9.75 -15.53
N LEU A 590 -14.59 -9.15 -16.69
CA LEU A 590 -13.45 -8.27 -16.93
C LEU A 590 -13.91 -6.83 -17.16
N PRO A 591 -13.29 -5.83 -16.52
CA PRO A 591 -13.56 -4.41 -16.75
C PRO A 591 -12.88 -3.94 -18.04
N VAL A 592 -13.54 -4.13 -19.17
CA VAL A 592 -12.96 -3.90 -20.52
C VAL A 592 -13.28 -2.50 -21.01
N LYS A 593 -12.27 -1.77 -21.48
CA LYS A 593 -12.48 -0.48 -22.14
C LYS A 593 -13.25 -0.69 -23.46
N ASN A 594 -14.33 0.07 -23.64
CA ASN A 594 -15.33 -0.07 -24.71
C ASN A 594 -16.17 -1.37 -24.63
N GLY A 595 -16.17 -2.08 -23.52
CA GLY A 595 -16.97 -3.27 -23.29
C GLY A 595 -16.67 -4.39 -24.26
N ALA A 596 -17.68 -5.22 -24.61
CA ALA A 596 -17.53 -6.34 -25.54
C ALA A 596 -17.01 -5.93 -26.94
N LYS A 597 -17.12 -4.67 -27.33
CA LYS A 597 -16.52 -4.16 -28.57
C LYS A 597 -14.99 -4.06 -28.50
N GLY A 598 -14.43 -4.21 -27.30
CA GLY A 598 -12.98 -4.29 -27.06
C GLY A 598 -12.34 -5.55 -27.66
N PHE A 599 -13.09 -6.68 -27.71
CA PHE A 599 -12.66 -7.96 -28.26
C PHE A 599 -12.68 -8.04 -29.78
#